data_179f9343c1f8a3967c3729ad927b3d84
#
_entry.id   179f9343c1f8a3967c3729ad927b3d84
#
_cell.length_a   1.000
_cell.length_b   1.000
_cell.length_c   1.000
_cell.angle_alpha   90.00
_cell.angle_beta   90.00
_cell.angle_gamma   90.00
#
_symmetry.space_group_name_H-M   'P 1'
#
loop_
_entity.id
_entity.type
_entity.pdbx_description
1 polymer ?
#
loop_
_entity_poly.entity_id
_entity_poly.type
_entity_poly.pdbx_seq_one_letter_code
_entity_poly.pdbx_strand_id
1 'polypeptide(L)'
;MSAQIFIEGGGEGQLHERNFRKAWSEFFRSAGLSGRMPAIVRGGSRNQTYDKFTHAVRTPKARKLPVLLVDSEESVGDRTTAWEHLRNRDCWSQPQGARNDQAFLNGSYSATS
;
A
#
# COMPACT_ATOMS: atom_id res chain seq x y z
N MET A 1 -5.58 14.86 9.10
CA MET A 1 -5.85 13.55 8.49
C MET A 1 -4.58 12.73 8.49
N SER A 2 -4.66 11.48 8.89
CA SER A 2 -3.50 10.58 8.90
C SER A 2 -3.70 9.46 7.89
N ALA A 3 -2.59 8.99 7.32
CA ALA A 3 -2.64 7.88 6.37
C ALA A 3 -2.73 6.55 7.12
N GLN A 4 -3.49 5.64 6.54
CA GLN A 4 -3.57 4.25 6.98
C GLN A 4 -3.10 3.40 5.82
N ILE A 5 -1.91 2.83 5.94
CA ILE A 5 -1.26 2.16 4.81
C ILE A 5 -1.45 0.65 4.92
N PHE A 6 -2.07 0.08 3.89
CA PHE A 6 -2.29 -1.35 3.76
C PHE A 6 -1.13 -1.92 2.94
N ILE A 7 -0.30 -2.71 3.58
CA ILE A 7 0.95 -3.19 2.99
C ILE A 7 0.89 -4.70 2.82
N GLU A 8 1.18 -5.15 1.60
CA GLU A 8 1.28 -6.57 1.29
C GLU A 8 2.43 -7.20 2.08
N GLY A 9 2.18 -8.40 2.61
CA GLY A 9 3.20 -9.17 3.28
C GLY A 9 2.94 -9.36 4.74
N GLY A 10 4.00 -9.76 5.44
CA GLY A 10 3.94 -10.17 6.83
C GLY A 10 3.56 -11.63 6.95
N GLY A 11 4.20 -12.35 7.85
CA GLY A 11 3.86 -13.72 8.16
C GLY A 11 2.72 -13.80 9.16
N GLU A 12 2.43 -15.00 9.61
CA GLU A 12 1.44 -15.19 10.65
C GLU A 12 2.08 -15.08 12.03
N GLY A 13 1.26 -14.74 13.02
CA GLY A 13 1.68 -14.66 14.40
C GLY A 13 2.13 -13.28 14.83
N GLN A 14 2.20 -13.11 16.14
CA GLN A 14 2.49 -11.81 16.75
C GLN A 14 3.92 -11.35 16.52
N LEU A 15 4.87 -12.28 16.50
CA LEU A 15 6.26 -11.93 16.25
C LEU A 15 6.47 -11.36 14.85
N HIS A 16 5.86 -12.00 13.85
CA HIS A 16 5.92 -11.52 12.47
C HIS A 16 5.25 -10.15 12.33
N GLU A 17 4.13 -9.95 13.00
CA GLU A 17 3.45 -8.66 12.95
C GLU A 17 4.30 -7.57 13.58
N ARG A 18 4.93 -7.84 14.72
CA ARG A 18 5.78 -6.87 15.40
C ARG A 18 6.98 -6.49 14.54
N ASN A 19 7.65 -7.48 13.95
CA ASN A 19 8.81 -7.24 13.10
C ASN A 19 8.43 -6.47 11.84
N PHE A 20 7.29 -6.80 11.27
CA PHE A 20 6.77 -6.13 10.09
C PHE A 20 6.51 -4.65 10.38
N ARG A 21 5.81 -4.36 11.48
CA ARG A 21 5.51 -2.97 11.85
C ARG A 21 6.77 -2.19 12.18
N LYS A 22 7.72 -2.83 12.85
CA LYS A 22 8.98 -2.18 13.21
C LYS A 22 9.77 -1.79 11.96
N ALA A 23 9.89 -2.71 11.01
CA ALA A 23 10.63 -2.46 9.77
C ALA A 23 10.03 -1.30 8.99
N TRP A 24 8.71 -1.30 8.82
CA TRP A 24 8.05 -0.24 8.08
C TRP A 24 8.06 1.09 8.83
N SER A 25 7.94 1.06 10.15
CA SER A 25 8.05 2.28 10.96
C SER A 25 9.43 2.91 10.81
N GLU A 26 10.48 2.10 10.82
CA GLU A 26 11.84 2.59 10.61
C GLU A 26 12.02 3.16 9.21
N PHE A 27 11.43 2.51 8.20
CA PHE A 27 11.47 2.99 6.83
C PHE A 27 10.82 4.38 6.72
N PHE A 28 9.63 4.54 7.27
CA PHE A 28 8.93 5.82 7.19
C PHE A 28 9.61 6.91 8.01
N ARG A 29 10.20 6.54 9.14
CA ARG A 29 10.98 7.50 9.93
C ARG A 29 12.19 7.98 9.14
N SER A 30 12.89 7.08 8.48
CA SER A 30 14.03 7.42 7.64
C SER A 30 13.62 8.30 6.45
N ALA A 31 12.38 8.17 6.00
CA ALA A 31 11.83 9.00 4.93
C ALA A 31 11.37 10.38 5.41
N GLY A 32 11.58 10.71 6.68
CA GLY A 32 11.26 12.03 7.20
C GLY A 32 9.85 12.18 7.76
N LEU A 33 9.19 11.08 8.07
CA LEU A 33 7.80 11.11 8.54
C LEU A 33 7.67 10.92 10.06
N SER A 34 8.75 11.13 10.82
CA SER A 34 8.75 10.85 12.25
C SER A 34 7.69 11.61 13.04
N GLY A 35 7.31 12.81 12.58
CA GLY A 35 6.24 13.58 13.22
C GLY A 35 4.85 13.29 12.69
N ARG A 36 4.73 12.45 11.67
CA ARG A 36 3.47 12.18 10.99
C ARG A 36 3.43 10.72 10.53
N MET A 37 3.71 9.83 11.46
CA MET A 37 3.78 8.41 11.12
C MET A 37 2.42 7.88 10.68
N PRO A 38 2.36 7.17 9.54
CA PRO A 38 1.13 6.53 9.14
C PRO A 38 0.79 5.33 10.01
N ALA A 39 -0.48 4.98 10.09
CA ALA A 39 -0.88 3.71 10.67
C ALA A 39 -0.57 2.61 9.66
N ILE A 40 0.09 1.56 10.10
CA ILE A 40 0.50 0.46 9.24
C ILE A 40 -0.42 -0.73 9.48
N VAL A 41 -1.02 -1.23 8.41
CA VAL A 41 -1.85 -2.42 8.46
C VAL A 41 -1.17 -3.52 7.66
N ARG A 42 -0.88 -4.62 8.33
CA ARG A 42 -0.35 -5.80 7.66
C ARG A 42 -1.46 -6.42 6.82
N GLY A 43 -1.30 -6.41 5.51
CA GLY A 43 -2.37 -6.80 4.59
C GLY A 43 -2.49 -8.31 4.40
N GLY A 44 -1.40 -9.05 4.61
CA GLY A 44 -1.37 -10.47 4.30
C GLY A 44 -1.04 -10.70 2.83
N SER A 45 -1.79 -11.56 2.18
CA SER A 45 -1.58 -11.81 0.75
C SER A 45 -1.93 -10.58 -0.08
N ARG A 46 -1.54 -10.62 -1.34
CA ARG A 46 -1.79 -9.54 -2.27
C ARG A 46 -3.29 -9.23 -2.40
N ASN A 47 -4.10 -10.26 -2.60
CA ASN A 47 -5.53 -10.08 -2.72
C ASN A 47 -6.18 -9.64 -1.41
N GLN A 48 -5.72 -10.18 -0.29
CA GLN A 48 -6.23 -9.77 1.03
C GLN A 48 -5.93 -8.29 1.30
N THR A 49 -4.74 -7.84 0.89
CA THR A 49 -4.35 -6.43 1.06
C THR A 49 -5.26 -5.52 0.26
N TYR A 50 -5.51 -5.88 -0.99
CA TYR A 50 -6.42 -5.12 -1.84
C TYR A 50 -7.84 -5.09 -1.26
N ASP A 51 -8.33 -6.24 -0.77
CA ASP A 51 -9.68 -6.32 -0.20
C ASP A 51 -9.81 -5.45 1.04
N LYS A 52 -8.80 -5.45 1.91
CA LYS A 52 -8.79 -4.60 3.11
C LYS A 52 -8.79 -3.12 2.75
N PHE A 53 -7.97 -2.76 1.77
CA PHE A 53 -7.93 -1.38 1.28
C PHE A 53 -9.28 -0.96 0.70
N THR A 54 -9.87 -1.80 -0.16
CA THR A 54 -11.15 -1.51 -0.78
C THR A 54 -12.25 -1.33 0.28
N HIS A 55 -12.25 -2.19 1.30
CA HIS A 55 -13.19 -2.07 2.39
C HIS A 55 -13.03 -0.73 3.13
N ALA A 56 -11.79 -0.33 3.37
CA ALA A 56 -11.52 0.93 4.05
C ALA A 56 -11.98 2.14 3.21
N VAL A 57 -11.84 2.07 1.89
CA VAL A 57 -12.32 3.13 1.00
C VAL A 57 -13.84 3.23 1.04
N ARG A 58 -14.51 2.09 1.07
CA ARG A 58 -15.99 2.04 1.08
C ARG A 58 -16.60 2.36 2.43
N THR A 59 -15.80 2.26 3.50
CA THR A 59 -16.26 2.51 4.86
C THR A 59 -15.36 3.58 5.48
N PRO A 60 -15.44 4.83 4.99
CA PRO A 60 -14.48 5.85 5.42
C PRO A 60 -14.64 6.17 6.90
N LYS A 61 -13.50 6.32 7.54
CA LYS A 61 -13.42 6.79 8.92
C LYS A 61 -12.88 8.21 8.92
N ALA A 62 -13.38 9.02 9.82
CA ALA A 62 -12.94 10.40 9.94
C ALA A 62 -11.43 10.44 10.19
N ARG A 63 -10.73 11.30 9.45
CA ARG A 63 -9.30 11.55 9.60
C ARG A 63 -8.40 10.38 9.22
N LYS A 64 -8.92 9.38 8.53
CA LYS A 64 -8.12 8.27 8.03
C LYS A 64 -8.15 8.27 6.50
N LEU A 65 -6.97 8.28 5.90
CA LEU A 65 -6.83 8.19 4.45
C LEU A 65 -6.25 6.82 4.11
N PRO A 66 -7.05 5.91 3.53
CA PRO A 66 -6.53 4.60 3.14
C PRO A 66 -5.52 4.74 2.02
N VAL A 67 -4.42 4.00 2.11
CA VAL A 67 -3.38 3.96 1.08
C VAL A 67 -3.00 2.51 0.86
N LEU A 68 -2.91 2.11 -0.41
CA LEU A 68 -2.50 0.78 -0.80
C LEU A 68 -1.03 0.81 -1.18
N LEU A 69 -0.23 -0.07 -0.59
CA LEU A 69 1.18 -0.23 -0.93
C LEU A 69 1.46 -1.71 -1.18
N VAL A 70 1.67 -2.06 -2.44
CA VAL A 70 1.92 -3.44 -2.85
C VAL A 70 3.13 -3.49 -3.77
N ASP A 71 3.72 -4.69 -3.87
CA ASP A 71 4.81 -4.92 -4.81
C ASP A 71 4.31 -4.75 -6.24
N SER A 72 5.17 -4.21 -7.10
CA SER A 72 4.84 -4.13 -8.52
C SER A 72 4.86 -5.50 -9.18
N GLU A 73 5.61 -6.43 -8.64
CA GLU A 73 5.82 -7.81 -9.11
C GLU A 73 6.57 -7.89 -10.44
N GLU A 74 6.44 -6.88 -11.27
CA GLU A 74 7.14 -6.79 -12.54
C GLU A 74 7.42 -5.32 -12.84
N SER A 75 8.23 -5.06 -13.85
CA SER A 75 8.63 -3.69 -14.18
C SER A 75 7.44 -2.83 -14.54
N VAL A 76 7.46 -1.60 -14.04
CA VAL A 76 6.41 -0.61 -14.30
C VAL A 76 6.93 0.36 -15.35
N GLY A 77 6.13 0.60 -16.38
CA GLY A 77 6.46 1.60 -17.39
C GLY A 77 6.49 3.00 -16.78
N ASP A 78 7.37 3.87 -17.30
CA ASP A 78 7.57 5.20 -16.70
C ASP A 78 6.34 6.11 -16.79
N ARG A 79 5.41 5.83 -17.70
CA ARG A 79 4.17 6.59 -17.83
C ARG A 79 2.95 5.84 -17.31
N THR A 80 3.18 4.72 -16.65
CA THR A 80 2.10 3.88 -16.14
C THR A 80 1.80 4.29 -14.71
N THR A 81 0.55 4.60 -14.42
CA THR A 81 0.13 4.88 -13.05
C THR A 81 0.05 3.58 -12.26
N ALA A 82 0.03 3.70 -10.93
CA ALA A 82 -0.09 2.53 -10.07
C ALA A 82 -1.37 1.75 -10.39
N TRP A 83 -2.51 2.43 -10.53
CA TRP A 83 -3.78 1.77 -10.83
C TRP A 83 -3.80 1.12 -12.21
N GLU A 84 -3.17 1.74 -13.20
CA GLU A 84 -3.07 1.12 -14.52
C GLU A 84 -2.26 -0.18 -14.47
N HIS A 85 -1.14 -0.16 -13.76
CA HIS A 85 -0.31 -1.34 -13.59
C HIS A 85 -1.08 -2.47 -12.89
N LEU A 86 -1.78 -2.15 -11.80
CA LEU A 86 -2.53 -3.13 -11.04
C LEU A 86 -3.73 -3.68 -11.83
N ARG A 87 -4.39 -2.84 -12.61
CA ARG A 87 -5.47 -3.30 -13.47
C ARG A 87 -4.96 -4.28 -14.53
N ASN A 88 -3.83 -3.96 -15.12
CA ASN A 88 -3.26 -4.78 -16.19
C ASN A 88 -2.71 -6.11 -15.66
N ARG A 89 -2.11 -6.08 -14.48
CA ARG A 89 -1.48 -7.26 -13.91
C ARG A 89 -2.43 -8.11 -13.07
N ASP A 90 -3.19 -7.47 -12.20
CA ASP A 90 -4.01 -8.15 -11.19
C ASP A 90 -5.49 -8.11 -11.48
N CYS A 91 -5.90 -7.42 -12.53
CA CYS A 91 -7.30 -7.18 -12.86
C CYS A 91 -8.04 -6.43 -11.74
N TRP A 92 -7.33 -5.61 -10.99
CA TRP A 92 -7.93 -4.83 -9.93
C TRP A 92 -8.48 -3.51 -10.46
N SER A 93 -9.74 -3.23 -10.15
CA SER A 93 -10.32 -1.93 -10.44
C SER A 93 -9.91 -0.93 -9.37
N GLN A 94 -9.72 0.31 -9.76
CA GLN A 94 -9.59 1.39 -8.80
C GLN A 94 -10.94 1.54 -8.10
N PRO A 95 -11.02 1.36 -6.77
CA PRO A 95 -12.30 1.43 -6.08
C PRO A 95 -12.93 2.81 -6.21
N GLN A 96 -14.25 2.85 -6.29
CA GLN A 96 -14.96 4.12 -6.30
C GLN A 96 -14.69 4.87 -5.00
N GLY A 97 -14.29 6.12 -5.12
CA GLY A 97 -13.91 6.93 -3.97
C GLY A 97 -12.40 6.98 -3.73
N ALA A 98 -11.63 6.07 -4.34
CA ALA A 98 -10.18 6.11 -4.25
C ALA A 98 -9.59 7.03 -5.33
N ARG A 99 -8.59 7.82 -4.94
CA ARG A 99 -7.89 8.70 -5.87
C ARG A 99 -6.65 8.00 -6.42
N ASN A 100 -6.09 8.57 -7.49
CA ASN A 100 -4.89 8.02 -8.12
C ASN A 100 -3.71 7.97 -7.15
N ASP A 101 -3.62 8.90 -6.21
CA ASP A 101 -2.52 8.99 -5.27
C ASP A 101 -2.71 8.14 -4.01
N GLN A 102 -3.69 7.25 -4.00
CA GLN A 102 -3.92 6.34 -2.88
C GLN A 102 -3.38 4.93 -3.12
N ALA A 103 -2.63 4.73 -4.20
CA ALA A 103 -1.95 3.45 -4.44
C ALA A 103 -0.51 3.72 -4.83
N PHE A 104 0.40 2.96 -4.23
CA PHE A 104 1.82 3.04 -4.52
C PHE A 104 2.36 1.64 -4.78
N LEU A 105 3.32 1.56 -5.68
CA LEU A 105 3.98 0.31 -6.02
C LEU A 105 5.38 0.30 -5.43
N ASN A 106 5.68 -0.77 -4.71
CA ASN A 106 7.00 -1.01 -4.17
C ASN A 106 7.69 -2.04 -5.05
N GLY A 107 8.91 -1.77 -5.47
CA GLY A 107 9.64 -2.74 -6.26
C GLY A 107 10.25 -2.13 -7.50
N SER A 108 10.34 -2.92 -8.56
CA SER A 108 11.10 -2.55 -9.74
C SER A 108 10.34 -1.65 -10.69
N TYR A 109 10.90 -0.48 -10.95
CA TYR A 109 10.46 0.36 -12.05
C TYR A 109 11.43 0.21 -13.21
N SER A 110 10.92 0.40 -14.42
CA SER A 110 11.76 0.34 -15.59
C SER A 110 12.70 1.55 -15.60
N ALA A 111 13.99 1.30 -15.40
CA ALA A 111 14.98 2.37 -15.34
C ALA A 111 15.30 2.95 -16.71
N THR A 112 14.92 2.25 -17.76
CA THR A 112 15.18 2.67 -19.13
C THR A 112 13.98 3.31 -19.79
N SER A 113 12.90 3.37 -19.11
CA SER A 113 11.66 3.92 -19.66
C SER A 113 11.64 5.40 -19.62
#